data_6c01317f22ed908a7a98c639794aeb61
#
_entry.id   6c01317f22ed908a7a98c639794aeb61
#
_cell.length_a   1.000
_cell.length_b   1.000
_cell.length_c   1.000
_cell.angle_alpha   90.00
_cell.angle_beta   90.00
_cell.angle_gamma   90.00
#
_symmetry.space_group_name_H-M   'P 1'
#
loop_
_entity.id
_entity.type
_entity.pdbx_description
1 polymer ?
#
loop_
_entity_poly.entity_id
_entity_poly.type
_entity_poly.pdbx_seq_one_letter_code
_entity_poly.pdbx_strand_id
1 'polypeptide(L)'
;MIQLKDIGKFEKLPEIAMHIYQGNMPALREAIAAGWDIEEGIELSKYTTLSPLDLALISERLDIVKLLAENGVNLNVPRNPAFLRAIRYCKEDIVRYLAGQGAKADKLNHVGSGAYSQAYYGNKNNIPLLHELGLDIKKHGSPVLRQAVSDHDLKTLGYLLDHGADINYNKPDQVYPYQATPLTVAVRIGNVAMVKYLIERGADITITEKDGDRAYTIAVGNKNAALADYLKSLEPAELHDRENKKFELKKYKLTDELVAFLTGDKLRLELAPNDYDIGYIDFFTLTDTIEMKVGRQKLLRLSADIDNYSDLQLVWNPKKKGTVGCYDVEHQEYADLCGFTEFLAHPETYLIKFLEGELQE
;
A
#
# COMPACT_ATOMS: atom_id res chain seq x y z
N MET A 1 16.73 -0.46 19.33
CA MET A 1 16.17 -0.63 20.67
C MET A 1 15.28 0.57 20.95
N ILE A 2 13.99 0.35 21.15
CA ILE A 2 13.04 1.41 21.51
C ILE A 2 13.25 1.73 22.98
N GLN A 3 13.44 2.99 23.31
CA GLN A 3 13.52 3.46 24.70
C GLN A 3 12.14 3.97 25.14
N LEU A 4 11.87 3.99 26.44
CA LEU A 4 10.61 4.52 26.98
C LEU A 4 10.28 5.93 26.48
N LYS A 5 11.29 6.77 26.23
CA LYS A 5 11.14 8.12 25.63
C LYS A 5 10.59 8.08 24.20
N ASP A 6 10.75 6.96 23.48
CA ASP A 6 10.29 6.80 22.10
C ASP A 6 8.79 6.43 22.05
N ILE A 7 8.22 6.02 23.20
CA ILE A 7 6.79 5.68 23.35
C ILE A 7 5.98 6.88 23.80
N GLY A 8 6.62 7.85 24.47
CA GLY A 8 5.97 9.07 24.95
C GLY A 8 6.81 9.82 25.95
N LYS A 9 6.38 11.05 26.29
CA LYS A 9 6.95 11.84 27.37
C LYS A 9 6.13 11.58 28.64
N PHE A 10 6.75 10.98 29.64
CA PHE A 10 6.11 10.67 30.91
C PHE A 10 6.75 11.51 32.02
N GLU A 11 5.94 12.27 32.76
CA GLU A 11 6.42 13.07 33.89
C GLU A 11 6.77 12.18 35.09
N LYS A 12 5.95 11.16 35.33
CA LYS A 12 6.16 10.16 36.38
C LYS A 12 5.53 8.82 35.97
N LEU A 13 6.32 7.77 35.95
CA LEU A 13 5.81 6.43 35.73
C LEU A 13 5.19 5.86 37.01
N PRO A 14 4.07 5.10 36.92
CA PRO A 14 3.56 4.31 38.01
C PRO A 14 4.64 3.36 38.59
N GLU A 15 4.57 3.08 39.87
CA GLU A 15 5.59 2.28 40.59
C GLU A 15 5.78 0.90 39.94
N ILE A 16 4.69 0.24 39.57
CA ILE A 16 4.72 -1.06 38.91
C ILE A 16 5.40 -0.98 37.49
N ALA A 17 5.19 0.10 36.76
CA ALA A 17 5.86 0.32 35.49
C ALA A 17 7.37 0.50 35.69
N MET A 18 7.77 1.21 36.74
CA MET A 18 9.19 1.38 37.07
C MET A 18 9.84 0.05 37.46
N HIS A 19 9.15 -0.80 38.20
CA HIS A 19 9.66 -2.15 38.52
C HIS A 19 9.89 -3.00 37.30
N ILE A 20 8.94 -2.94 36.30
CA ILE A 20 9.10 -3.64 35.02
C ILE A 20 10.29 -3.07 34.24
N TYR A 21 10.35 -1.76 34.08
CA TYR A 21 11.40 -1.11 33.28
C TYR A 21 12.80 -1.34 33.87
N GLN A 22 12.94 -1.25 35.20
CA GLN A 22 14.21 -1.44 35.89
C GLN A 22 14.59 -2.92 36.11
N GLY A 23 13.64 -3.85 35.93
CA GLY A 23 13.87 -5.27 36.18
C GLY A 23 13.87 -5.64 37.65
N ASN A 24 13.06 -4.99 38.48
CA ASN A 24 12.98 -5.26 39.92
C ASN A 24 12.13 -6.51 40.16
N MET A 25 12.74 -7.67 39.92
CA MET A 25 12.10 -9.01 40.11
C MET A 25 11.54 -9.25 41.50
N PRO A 26 12.23 -8.89 42.63
CA PRO A 26 11.66 -9.06 43.96
C PRO A 26 10.33 -8.32 44.12
N ALA A 27 10.27 -7.04 43.79
CA ALA A 27 9.05 -6.24 43.91
C ALA A 27 7.91 -6.77 43.05
N LEU A 28 8.20 -7.22 41.82
CA LEU A 28 7.18 -7.80 40.94
C LEU A 28 6.63 -9.13 41.48
N ARG A 29 7.48 -9.99 42.05
CA ARG A 29 7.04 -11.25 42.71
C ARG A 29 6.16 -10.94 43.92
N GLU A 30 6.52 -9.96 44.73
CA GLU A 30 5.72 -9.50 45.85
C GLU A 30 4.37 -8.95 45.42
N ALA A 31 4.33 -8.10 44.38
CA ALA A 31 3.10 -7.56 43.84
C ALA A 31 2.16 -8.67 43.31
N ILE A 32 2.69 -9.66 42.58
CA ILE A 32 1.93 -10.82 42.10
C ILE A 32 1.37 -11.63 43.30
N ALA A 33 2.20 -11.89 44.29
CA ALA A 33 1.78 -12.62 45.49
C ALA A 33 0.71 -11.85 46.31
N ALA A 34 0.72 -10.51 46.24
CA ALA A 34 -0.29 -9.65 46.83
C ALA A 34 -1.57 -9.53 46.00
N GLY A 35 -1.66 -10.21 44.84
CA GLY A 35 -2.83 -10.24 44.01
C GLY A 35 -2.88 -9.16 42.90
N TRP A 36 -1.72 -8.59 42.55
CA TRP A 36 -1.68 -7.69 41.37
C TRP A 36 -2.13 -8.43 40.10
N ASP A 37 -3.08 -7.83 39.37
CA ASP A 37 -3.55 -8.35 38.10
C ASP A 37 -2.53 -8.05 36.99
N ILE A 38 -1.87 -9.10 36.52
CA ILE A 38 -0.85 -9.02 35.44
C ILE A 38 -1.41 -8.75 34.05
N GLU A 39 -2.73 -8.77 33.91
CA GLU A 39 -3.43 -8.41 32.65
C GLU A 39 -3.91 -6.96 32.64
N GLU A 40 -3.99 -6.32 33.82
CA GLU A 40 -4.45 -4.95 33.95
C GLU A 40 -3.50 -3.98 33.23
N GLY A 41 -4.06 -3.14 32.35
CA GLY A 41 -3.29 -2.12 31.64
C GLY A 41 -2.71 -1.06 32.58
N ILE A 42 -1.43 -0.77 32.45
CA ILE A 42 -0.74 0.26 33.20
C ILE A 42 -0.89 1.60 32.45
N GLU A 43 -1.60 2.56 33.05
CA GLU A 43 -1.75 3.89 32.52
C GLU A 43 -0.44 4.69 32.70
N LEU A 44 0.31 4.88 31.60
CA LEU A 44 1.58 5.61 31.60
C LEU A 44 1.34 7.12 31.40
N SER A 45 0.28 7.48 30.71
CA SER A 45 -0.20 8.85 30.52
C SER A 45 -1.68 8.85 30.13
N LYS A 46 -2.30 10.03 30.08
CA LYS A 46 -3.70 10.22 29.59
C LYS A 46 -3.99 9.53 28.25
N TYR A 47 -2.96 9.31 27.41
CA TYR A 47 -3.10 8.79 26.05
C TYR A 47 -2.42 7.43 25.84
N THR A 48 -1.75 6.89 26.85
CA THR A 48 -0.93 5.69 26.70
C THR A 48 -1.14 4.72 27.85
N THR A 49 -1.76 3.60 27.55
CA THR A 49 -1.90 2.45 28.44
C THR A 49 -1.21 1.27 27.80
N LEU A 50 -0.34 0.58 28.53
CA LEU A 50 0.32 -0.63 28.08
C LEU A 50 0.03 -1.78 29.06
N SER A 51 -0.10 -3.01 28.53
CA SER A 51 -0.08 -4.18 29.39
C SER A 51 1.30 -4.37 30.03
N PRO A 52 1.39 -5.00 31.20
CA PRO A 52 2.67 -5.37 31.80
C PRO A 52 3.59 -6.13 30.85
N LEU A 53 3.02 -7.05 30.06
CA LEU A 53 3.75 -7.81 29.05
C LEU A 53 4.27 -6.93 27.92
N ASP A 54 3.45 -6.02 27.38
CA ASP A 54 3.89 -5.08 26.32
C ASP A 54 5.05 -4.20 26.82
N LEU A 55 4.96 -3.69 28.05
CA LEU A 55 6.03 -2.89 28.64
C LEU A 55 7.32 -3.70 28.81
N ALA A 56 7.22 -4.95 29.26
CA ALA A 56 8.37 -5.87 29.38
C ALA A 56 9.01 -6.17 28.04
N LEU A 57 8.20 -6.39 26.98
CA LEU A 57 8.67 -6.64 25.61
C LEU A 57 9.37 -5.41 25.01
N ILE A 58 8.76 -4.23 25.12
CA ILE A 58 9.34 -2.98 24.62
C ILE A 58 10.66 -2.65 25.33
N SER A 59 10.74 -3.00 26.63
CA SER A 59 11.94 -2.81 27.46
C SER A 59 12.98 -3.94 27.30
N GLU A 60 12.72 -4.92 26.45
CA GLU A 60 13.56 -6.12 26.24
C GLU A 60 13.91 -6.88 27.55
N ARG A 61 12.94 -7.00 28.46
CA ARG A 61 13.12 -7.63 29.77
C ARG A 61 12.71 -9.10 29.75
N LEU A 62 13.59 -9.99 29.25
CA LEU A 62 13.32 -11.43 29.17
C LEU A 62 12.99 -12.05 30.54
N ASP A 63 13.65 -11.61 31.61
CA ASP A 63 13.42 -12.05 32.99
C ASP A 63 11.96 -11.80 33.42
N ILE A 64 11.43 -10.62 33.10
CA ILE A 64 10.05 -10.25 33.41
C ILE A 64 9.05 -10.93 32.48
N VAL A 65 9.37 -11.02 31.16
CA VAL A 65 8.55 -11.80 30.22
C VAL A 65 8.35 -13.22 30.70
N LYS A 66 9.43 -13.86 31.23
CA LYS A 66 9.36 -15.18 31.83
C LYS A 66 8.47 -15.20 33.08
N LEU A 67 8.66 -14.26 33.99
CA LEU A 67 7.85 -14.16 35.19
C LEU A 67 6.36 -14.05 34.87
N LEU A 68 5.98 -13.17 33.91
CA LEU A 68 4.59 -12.99 33.53
C LEU A 68 4.03 -14.25 32.83
N ALA A 69 4.80 -14.89 31.94
CA ALA A 69 4.38 -16.12 31.28
C ALA A 69 4.19 -17.29 32.27
N GLU A 70 5.09 -17.45 33.27
CA GLU A 70 4.98 -18.43 34.33
C GLU A 70 3.74 -18.22 35.21
N ASN A 71 3.24 -16.99 35.31
CA ASN A 71 2.03 -16.63 36.03
C ASN A 71 0.79 -16.58 35.16
N GLY A 72 0.86 -17.06 33.89
CA GLY A 72 -0.30 -17.33 33.06
C GLY A 72 -0.79 -16.16 32.26
N VAL A 73 0.04 -15.12 31.99
CA VAL A 73 -0.34 -13.98 31.10
C VAL A 73 -0.79 -14.47 29.72
N ASN A 74 -1.82 -13.88 29.18
CA ASN A 74 -2.35 -14.23 27.87
C ASN A 74 -1.45 -13.75 26.74
N LEU A 75 -0.71 -14.68 26.11
CA LEU A 75 0.20 -14.39 24.99
C LEU A 75 -0.53 -14.12 23.66
N ASN A 76 -1.81 -14.48 23.57
CA ASN A 76 -2.56 -14.47 22.31
C ASN A 76 -3.79 -13.54 22.35
N VAL A 77 -3.66 -12.38 23.00
CA VAL A 77 -4.72 -11.37 23.06
C VAL A 77 -5.19 -11.01 21.64
N PRO A 78 -6.50 -11.08 21.35
CA PRO A 78 -7.02 -10.73 20.04
C PRO A 78 -6.60 -9.32 19.60
N ARG A 79 -6.11 -9.20 18.38
CA ARG A 79 -5.62 -7.93 17.78
C ARG A 79 -4.36 -7.32 18.43
N ASN A 80 -3.85 -7.92 19.52
CA ASN A 80 -2.58 -7.51 20.15
C ASN A 80 -1.78 -8.73 20.64
N PRO A 81 -1.45 -9.69 19.77
CA PRO A 81 -0.70 -10.89 20.18
C PRO A 81 0.75 -10.54 20.54
N ALA A 82 1.22 -11.09 21.68
CA ALA A 82 2.57 -10.83 22.19
C ALA A 82 3.69 -11.18 21.21
N PHE A 83 3.50 -12.21 20.37
CA PHE A 83 4.47 -12.58 19.34
C PHE A 83 4.77 -11.45 18.37
N LEU A 84 3.74 -10.69 17.94
CA LEU A 84 3.93 -9.57 17.01
C LEU A 84 4.67 -8.40 17.65
N ARG A 85 4.50 -8.19 18.95
CA ARG A 85 5.27 -7.20 19.71
C ARG A 85 6.72 -7.63 19.83
N ALA A 86 6.96 -8.88 20.23
CA ALA A 86 8.30 -9.42 20.36
C ALA A 86 9.08 -9.38 19.04
N ILE A 87 8.48 -9.83 17.94
CA ILE A 87 9.15 -9.84 16.64
C ILE A 87 9.51 -8.45 16.14
N ARG A 88 8.73 -7.43 16.53
CA ARG A 88 8.95 -6.04 16.20
C ARG A 88 10.05 -5.38 17.01
N TYR A 89 10.08 -5.65 18.32
CA TYR A 89 10.87 -4.85 19.26
C TYR A 89 12.03 -5.61 19.88
N CYS A 90 11.93 -6.94 20.00
CA CYS A 90 12.86 -7.72 20.79
C CYS A 90 13.91 -8.44 19.94
N LYS A 91 14.95 -8.92 20.63
CA LYS A 91 15.94 -9.84 20.08
C LYS A 91 15.39 -11.26 20.02
N GLU A 92 16.15 -12.12 19.35
CA GLU A 92 15.81 -13.51 19.06
C GLU A 92 15.46 -14.34 20.32
N ASP A 93 16.16 -14.15 21.43
CA ASP A 93 15.98 -14.90 22.68
C ASP A 93 14.55 -14.77 23.23
N ILE A 94 14.01 -13.55 23.27
CA ILE A 94 12.64 -13.30 23.72
C ILE A 94 11.63 -13.87 22.71
N VAL A 95 11.86 -13.71 21.42
CA VAL A 95 10.99 -14.24 20.36
C VAL A 95 10.90 -15.76 20.45
N ARG A 96 12.04 -16.46 20.55
CA ARG A 96 12.09 -17.92 20.68
C ARG A 96 11.44 -18.40 21.98
N TYR A 97 11.66 -17.68 23.09
CA TYR A 97 11.00 -18.01 24.35
C TYR A 97 9.47 -17.96 24.20
N LEU A 98 8.92 -16.86 23.69
CA LEU A 98 7.46 -16.72 23.52
C LEU A 98 6.87 -17.72 22.54
N ALA A 99 7.57 -18.02 21.44
CA ALA A 99 7.17 -19.10 20.54
C ALA A 99 7.08 -20.45 21.26
N GLY A 100 8.07 -20.77 22.10
CA GLY A 100 8.09 -21.97 22.95
C GLY A 100 6.97 -22.01 24.00
N GLN A 101 6.48 -20.86 24.45
CA GLN A 101 5.34 -20.73 25.36
C GLN A 101 3.98 -20.72 24.67
N GLY A 102 3.92 -20.94 23.34
CA GLY A 102 2.68 -21.02 22.58
C GLY A 102 2.12 -19.68 22.09
N ALA A 103 2.92 -18.62 22.05
CA ALA A 103 2.57 -17.39 21.37
C ALA A 103 2.49 -17.64 19.86
N LYS A 104 1.37 -17.27 19.22
CA LYS A 104 1.04 -17.61 17.84
C LYS A 104 1.61 -16.59 16.85
N ALA A 105 2.48 -17.05 15.95
CA ALA A 105 3.12 -16.23 14.93
C ALA A 105 2.19 -15.85 13.75
N ASP A 106 1.13 -16.62 13.49
CA ASP A 106 0.23 -16.48 12.35
C ASP A 106 -0.94 -15.51 12.58
N LYS A 107 -0.96 -14.83 13.71
CA LYS A 107 -1.99 -13.85 14.05
C LYS A 107 -1.73 -12.49 13.40
N LEU A 108 -2.77 -11.68 13.34
CA LEU A 108 -2.72 -10.31 12.84
C LEU A 108 -2.97 -9.33 13.99
N ASN A 109 -2.39 -8.14 13.91
CA ASN A 109 -2.68 -7.05 14.84
C ASN A 109 -3.99 -6.32 14.48
N HIS A 110 -4.30 -5.22 15.17
CA HIS A 110 -5.54 -4.44 14.99
C HIS A 110 -5.67 -3.78 13.60
N VAL A 111 -4.55 -3.60 12.88
CA VAL A 111 -4.52 -3.05 11.51
C VAL A 111 -4.34 -4.15 10.44
N GLY A 112 -4.47 -5.42 10.80
CA GLY A 112 -4.34 -6.53 9.87
C GLY A 112 -2.90 -6.87 9.45
N SER A 113 -1.89 -6.36 10.17
CA SER A 113 -0.48 -6.61 9.89
C SER A 113 0.03 -7.87 10.60
N GLY A 114 0.73 -8.73 9.87
CA GLY A 114 1.30 -9.99 10.36
C GLY A 114 2.78 -9.89 10.75
N ALA A 115 3.36 -11.01 11.16
CA ALA A 115 4.69 -11.06 11.75
C ALA A 115 5.81 -10.55 10.81
N TYR A 116 5.80 -10.91 9.53
CA TYR A 116 6.81 -10.41 8.56
C TYR A 116 6.77 -8.88 8.43
N SER A 117 5.57 -8.28 8.35
CA SER A 117 5.43 -6.83 8.32
C SER A 117 5.89 -6.19 9.63
N GLN A 118 5.56 -6.79 10.79
CA GLN A 118 6.01 -6.28 12.07
C GLN A 118 7.54 -6.35 12.23
N ALA A 119 8.17 -7.43 11.78
CA ALA A 119 9.63 -7.54 11.74
C ALA A 119 10.24 -6.49 10.80
N TYR A 120 9.64 -6.29 9.63
CA TYR A 120 10.13 -5.32 8.64
C TYR A 120 10.13 -3.89 9.17
N TYR A 121 9.03 -3.47 9.81
CA TYR A 121 8.91 -2.11 10.37
C TYR A 121 9.65 -1.91 11.71
N GLY A 122 10.10 -2.98 12.35
CA GLY A 122 10.81 -2.92 13.62
C GLY A 122 12.21 -3.51 13.51
N ASN A 123 12.36 -4.79 13.81
CA ASN A 123 13.64 -5.50 13.80
C ASN A 123 13.75 -6.44 12.59
N LYS A 124 14.25 -5.92 11.46
CA LYS A 124 14.42 -6.68 10.21
C LYS A 124 15.31 -7.94 10.37
N ASN A 125 16.18 -7.98 11.39
CA ASN A 125 17.01 -9.15 11.67
C ASN A 125 16.16 -10.37 12.08
N ASN A 126 14.93 -10.15 12.52
CA ASN A 126 14.01 -11.22 12.88
C ASN A 126 13.28 -11.83 11.65
N ILE A 127 13.45 -11.33 10.44
CA ILE A 127 12.81 -11.89 9.23
C ILE A 127 13.26 -13.35 8.97
N PRO A 128 14.57 -13.68 8.98
CA PRO A 128 15.02 -15.07 8.88
C PRO A 128 14.52 -15.94 10.04
N LEU A 129 14.51 -15.39 11.25
CA LEU A 129 14.02 -16.09 12.44
C LEU A 129 12.56 -16.56 12.31
N LEU A 130 11.69 -15.75 11.67
CA LEU A 130 10.31 -16.16 11.40
C LEU A 130 10.24 -17.41 10.53
N HIS A 131 11.07 -17.48 9.51
CA HIS A 131 11.16 -18.65 8.63
C HIS A 131 11.68 -19.88 9.39
N GLU A 132 12.72 -19.72 10.19
CA GLU A 132 13.27 -20.79 11.07
C GLU A 132 12.22 -21.30 12.07
N LEU A 133 11.38 -20.44 12.60
CA LEU A 133 10.26 -20.80 13.47
C LEU A 133 9.06 -21.42 12.74
N GLY A 134 9.20 -21.64 11.43
CA GLY A 134 8.20 -22.34 10.60
C GLY A 134 7.07 -21.48 10.07
N LEU A 135 7.18 -20.13 10.13
CA LEU A 135 6.18 -19.26 9.51
C LEU A 135 6.41 -19.20 7.99
N ASP A 136 5.48 -19.75 7.24
CA ASP A 136 5.56 -19.90 5.79
C ASP A 136 5.64 -18.54 5.06
N ILE A 137 6.77 -18.28 4.38
CA ILE A 137 7.00 -17.07 3.60
C ILE A 137 6.04 -16.95 2.43
N LYS A 138 5.70 -18.06 1.74
CA LYS A 138 4.75 -18.05 0.61
C LYS A 138 3.40 -17.52 1.04
N LYS A 139 2.98 -17.85 2.26
CA LYS A 139 1.68 -17.47 2.79
C LYS A 139 1.67 -16.08 3.44
N HIS A 140 2.76 -15.69 4.11
CA HIS A 140 2.76 -14.54 5.01
C HIS A 140 3.79 -13.46 4.65
N GLY A 141 4.78 -13.74 3.79
CA GLY A 141 5.90 -12.84 3.48
C GLY A 141 5.61 -11.84 2.35
N SER A 142 4.73 -12.18 1.42
CA SER A 142 4.49 -11.41 0.20
C SER A 142 4.03 -9.95 0.43
N PRO A 143 3.23 -9.60 1.46
CA PRO A 143 2.85 -8.21 1.72
C PRO A 143 4.04 -7.26 1.93
N VAL A 144 5.17 -7.80 2.43
CA VAL A 144 6.39 -7.00 2.70
C VAL A 144 7.12 -6.60 1.43
N LEU A 145 6.94 -7.33 0.31
CA LEU A 145 7.67 -7.06 -0.93
C LEU A 145 7.47 -5.63 -1.43
N ARG A 146 6.23 -5.11 -1.39
CA ARG A 146 5.92 -3.75 -1.85
C ARG A 146 6.63 -2.70 -1.01
N GLN A 147 6.68 -2.89 0.30
CA GLN A 147 7.39 -1.97 1.18
C GLN A 147 8.91 -2.08 0.98
N ALA A 148 9.45 -3.29 0.83
CA ALA A 148 10.87 -3.47 0.54
C ALA A 148 11.29 -2.82 -0.78
N VAL A 149 10.41 -2.85 -1.80
CA VAL A 149 10.61 -2.11 -3.06
C VAL A 149 10.59 -0.60 -2.81
N SER A 150 9.59 -0.09 -2.10
CA SER A 150 9.46 1.35 -1.78
C SER A 150 10.68 1.88 -1.02
N ASP A 151 11.22 1.09 -0.10
CA ASP A 151 12.38 1.43 0.74
C ASP A 151 13.73 1.10 0.06
N HIS A 152 13.72 0.61 -1.19
CA HIS A 152 14.92 0.14 -1.91
C HIS A 152 15.71 -0.97 -1.18
N ASP A 153 15.04 -1.78 -0.35
CA ASP A 153 15.65 -2.84 0.47
C ASP A 153 15.80 -4.15 -0.34
N LEU A 154 16.80 -4.18 -1.23
CA LEU A 154 17.11 -5.35 -2.05
C LEU A 154 17.46 -6.59 -1.21
N LYS A 155 18.05 -6.41 -0.01
CA LYS A 155 18.41 -7.52 0.86
C LYS A 155 17.18 -8.29 1.34
N THR A 156 16.22 -7.57 1.90
CA THR A 156 14.97 -8.20 2.39
C THR A 156 14.13 -8.70 1.22
N LEU A 157 14.02 -7.91 0.14
CA LEU A 157 13.30 -8.30 -1.07
C LEU A 157 13.84 -9.62 -1.63
N GLY A 158 15.17 -9.71 -1.85
CA GLY A 158 15.81 -10.91 -2.36
C GLY A 158 15.60 -12.12 -1.45
N TYR A 159 15.81 -11.94 -0.13
CA TYR A 159 15.58 -13.01 0.84
C TYR A 159 14.17 -13.59 0.75
N LEU A 160 13.14 -12.73 0.73
CA LEU A 160 11.74 -13.18 0.68
C LEU A 160 11.42 -13.87 -0.64
N LEU A 161 11.91 -13.35 -1.78
CA LEU A 161 11.71 -13.98 -3.10
C LEU A 161 12.42 -15.33 -3.20
N ASP A 162 13.65 -15.46 -2.68
CA ASP A 162 14.41 -16.72 -2.66
C ASP A 162 13.71 -17.81 -1.85
N HIS A 163 12.87 -17.43 -0.88
CA HIS A 163 12.08 -18.36 -0.06
C HIS A 163 10.62 -18.45 -0.49
N GLY A 164 10.29 -17.94 -1.69
CA GLY A 164 9.02 -18.19 -2.37
C GLY A 164 7.90 -17.23 -2.06
N ALA A 165 8.18 -16.02 -1.58
CA ALA A 165 7.19 -14.95 -1.58
C ALA A 165 6.69 -14.69 -3.00
N ASP A 166 5.40 -14.40 -3.13
CA ASP A 166 4.76 -14.15 -4.42
C ASP A 166 5.18 -12.77 -4.96
N ILE A 167 6.04 -12.79 -5.99
CA ILE A 167 6.53 -11.59 -6.66
C ILE A 167 5.42 -10.76 -7.30
N ASN A 168 4.29 -11.38 -7.60
CA ASN A 168 3.11 -10.78 -8.23
C ASN A 168 2.01 -10.43 -7.21
N TYR A 169 2.34 -10.42 -5.92
CA TYR A 169 1.39 -10.12 -4.85
C TYR A 169 0.70 -8.77 -5.06
N ASN A 170 -0.64 -8.79 -5.16
CA ASN A 170 -1.46 -7.60 -5.43
C ASN A 170 -2.73 -7.50 -4.55
N LYS A 171 -2.78 -8.20 -3.42
CA LYS A 171 -3.93 -8.06 -2.51
C LYS A 171 -3.94 -6.67 -1.89
N PRO A 172 -5.14 -6.03 -1.78
CA PRO A 172 -5.24 -4.70 -1.19
C PRO A 172 -4.88 -4.74 0.29
N ASP A 173 -4.25 -3.67 0.77
CA ASP A 173 -4.03 -3.36 2.19
C ASP A 173 -4.21 -1.86 2.43
N GLN A 174 -3.89 -1.38 3.63
CA GLN A 174 -4.07 0.03 3.99
C GLN A 174 -3.12 0.98 3.23
N VAL A 175 -1.94 0.50 2.81
CA VAL A 175 -0.95 1.30 2.08
C VAL A 175 -1.19 1.23 0.58
N TYR A 176 -1.62 0.07 0.08
CA TYR A 176 -1.83 -0.20 -1.34
C TYR A 176 -3.27 -0.68 -1.60
N PRO A 177 -4.31 0.16 -1.33
CA PRO A 177 -5.70 -0.22 -1.50
C PRO A 177 -6.10 -0.45 -2.96
N TYR A 178 -5.27 0.07 -3.89
CA TYR A 178 -5.44 -0.03 -5.33
C TYR A 178 -4.82 -1.30 -5.95
N GLN A 179 -4.39 -2.27 -5.13
CA GLN A 179 -3.88 -3.57 -5.58
C GLN A 179 -2.56 -3.52 -6.36
N ALA A 180 -1.65 -2.62 -5.96
CA ALA A 180 -0.32 -2.55 -6.56
C ALA A 180 0.43 -3.88 -6.43
N THR A 181 1.18 -4.24 -7.47
CA THR A 181 2.22 -5.29 -7.40
C THR A 181 3.56 -4.69 -6.95
N PRO A 182 4.56 -5.47 -6.50
CA PRO A 182 5.92 -4.98 -6.30
C PRO A 182 6.49 -4.27 -7.54
N LEU A 183 6.17 -4.76 -8.75
CA LEU A 183 6.61 -4.16 -10.00
C LEU A 183 5.97 -2.79 -10.23
N THR A 184 4.65 -2.64 -10.06
CA THR A 184 3.97 -1.36 -10.26
C THR A 184 4.40 -0.32 -9.23
N VAL A 185 4.72 -0.73 -7.98
CA VAL A 185 5.36 0.15 -6.99
C VAL A 185 6.73 0.63 -7.48
N ALA A 186 7.59 -0.27 -7.99
CA ALA A 186 8.91 0.11 -8.51
C ALA A 186 8.82 1.11 -9.68
N VAL A 187 7.85 0.92 -10.58
CA VAL A 187 7.60 1.85 -11.69
C VAL A 187 7.12 3.21 -11.19
N ARG A 188 6.19 3.22 -10.23
CA ARG A 188 5.60 4.44 -9.67
C ARG A 188 6.64 5.34 -9.00
N ILE A 189 7.62 4.74 -8.30
CA ILE A 189 8.75 5.48 -7.70
C ILE A 189 9.89 5.76 -8.70
N GLY A 190 9.79 5.32 -9.96
CA GLY A 190 10.77 5.56 -11.00
C GLY A 190 12.10 4.81 -10.84
N ASN A 191 12.15 3.74 -10.05
CA ASN A 191 13.38 2.99 -9.81
C ASN A 191 13.64 1.95 -10.91
N VAL A 192 14.29 2.35 -11.98
CA VAL A 192 14.57 1.51 -13.16
C VAL A 192 15.38 0.26 -12.80
N ALA A 193 16.34 0.35 -11.88
CA ALA A 193 17.13 -0.80 -11.46
C ALA A 193 16.26 -1.85 -10.75
N MET A 194 15.35 -1.40 -9.87
CA MET A 194 14.39 -2.26 -9.18
C MET A 194 13.39 -2.88 -10.15
N VAL A 195 12.91 -2.13 -11.14
CA VAL A 195 12.02 -2.63 -12.20
C VAL A 195 12.69 -3.78 -12.95
N LYS A 196 13.92 -3.58 -13.42
CA LYS A 196 14.70 -4.62 -14.12
C LYS A 196 14.93 -5.84 -13.24
N TYR A 197 15.33 -5.64 -12.00
CA TYR A 197 15.53 -6.72 -11.03
C TYR A 197 14.27 -7.58 -10.85
N LEU A 198 13.10 -6.94 -10.68
CA LEU A 198 11.84 -7.66 -10.50
C LEU A 198 11.43 -8.43 -11.76
N ILE A 199 11.62 -7.84 -12.95
CA ILE A 199 11.32 -8.51 -14.24
C ILE A 199 12.25 -9.72 -14.44
N GLU A 200 13.56 -9.58 -14.19
CA GLU A 200 14.53 -10.68 -14.24
C GLU A 200 14.18 -11.81 -13.27
N ARG A 201 13.51 -11.48 -12.16
CA ARG A 201 13.03 -12.45 -11.17
C ARG A 201 11.64 -13.02 -11.49
N GLY A 202 11.07 -12.67 -12.63
CA GLY A 202 9.82 -13.24 -13.13
C GLY A 202 8.54 -12.47 -12.73
N ALA A 203 8.64 -11.18 -12.42
CA ALA A 203 7.45 -10.35 -12.25
C ALA A 203 6.65 -10.28 -13.55
N ASP A 204 5.35 -10.49 -13.45
CA ASP A 204 4.41 -10.38 -14.57
C ASP A 204 4.09 -8.91 -14.84
N ILE A 205 4.52 -8.44 -16.01
CA ILE A 205 4.35 -7.04 -16.43
C ILE A 205 2.92 -6.71 -16.86
N THR A 206 2.07 -7.72 -17.08
CA THR A 206 0.70 -7.55 -17.59
C THR A 206 -0.34 -7.41 -16.48
N ILE A 207 0.02 -7.68 -15.23
CA ILE A 207 -0.90 -7.54 -14.09
C ILE A 207 -1.32 -6.08 -13.94
N THR A 208 -2.64 -5.88 -13.85
CA THR A 208 -3.25 -4.58 -13.64
C THR A 208 -3.59 -4.33 -12.18
N GLU A 209 -3.55 -3.08 -11.77
CA GLU A 209 -4.11 -2.57 -10.53
C GLU A 209 -5.64 -2.54 -10.60
N LYS A 210 -6.31 -2.17 -9.52
CA LYS A 210 -7.79 -2.15 -9.39
C LYS A 210 -8.48 -1.30 -10.45
N ASP A 211 -7.86 -0.19 -10.84
CA ASP A 211 -8.35 0.80 -11.81
C ASP A 211 -7.84 0.56 -13.24
N GLY A 212 -7.18 -0.59 -13.47
CA GLY A 212 -6.73 -1.04 -14.78
C GLY A 212 -5.32 -0.58 -15.16
N ASP A 213 -4.65 0.22 -14.34
CA ASP A 213 -3.25 0.58 -14.57
C ASP A 213 -2.33 -0.64 -14.50
N ARG A 214 -1.35 -0.72 -15.39
CA ARG A 214 -0.25 -1.70 -15.38
C ARG A 214 1.10 -0.99 -15.44
N ALA A 215 2.17 -1.72 -15.26
CA ALA A 215 3.53 -1.15 -15.23
C ALA A 215 3.80 -0.16 -16.37
N TYR A 216 3.45 -0.51 -17.60
CA TYR A 216 3.61 0.36 -18.79
C TYR A 216 2.79 1.66 -18.69
N THR A 217 1.48 1.57 -18.40
CA THR A 217 0.61 2.76 -18.35
C THR A 217 0.99 3.71 -17.21
N ILE A 218 1.47 3.18 -16.09
CA ILE A 218 2.03 3.98 -14.98
C ILE A 218 3.29 4.73 -15.45
N ALA A 219 4.19 4.07 -16.20
CA ALA A 219 5.38 4.73 -16.73
C ALA A 219 5.04 5.85 -17.72
N VAL A 220 3.99 5.66 -18.54
CA VAL A 220 3.44 6.69 -19.44
C VAL A 220 2.90 7.87 -18.63
N GLY A 221 2.04 7.62 -17.64
CA GLY A 221 1.49 8.66 -16.76
C GLY A 221 2.57 9.44 -15.99
N ASN A 222 3.62 8.75 -15.54
CA ASN A 222 4.79 9.37 -14.90
C ASN A 222 5.71 10.12 -15.87
N LYS A 223 5.39 10.18 -17.16
CA LYS A 223 6.20 10.81 -18.23
C LYS A 223 7.63 10.25 -18.30
N ASN A 224 7.84 9.02 -17.90
CA ASN A 224 9.12 8.34 -17.98
C ASN A 224 9.21 7.56 -19.29
N ALA A 225 9.46 8.28 -20.41
CA ALA A 225 9.47 7.72 -21.76
C ALA A 225 10.42 6.53 -21.89
N ALA A 226 11.64 6.62 -21.33
CA ALA A 226 12.63 5.55 -21.41
C ALA A 226 12.17 4.26 -20.70
N LEU A 227 11.49 4.39 -19.57
CA LEU A 227 10.94 3.25 -18.83
C LEU A 227 9.69 2.71 -19.54
N ALA A 228 8.84 3.58 -20.08
CA ALA A 228 7.67 3.18 -20.87
C ALA A 228 8.11 2.39 -22.11
N ASP A 229 9.08 2.87 -22.88
CA ASP A 229 9.61 2.17 -24.06
C ASP A 229 10.21 0.81 -23.70
N TYR A 230 10.96 0.74 -22.59
CA TYR A 230 11.49 -0.52 -22.08
C TYR A 230 10.38 -1.52 -21.74
N LEU A 231 9.38 -1.11 -20.96
CA LEU A 231 8.25 -1.97 -20.58
C LEU A 231 7.44 -2.39 -21.80
N LYS A 232 7.16 -1.45 -22.74
CA LYS A 232 6.48 -1.73 -23.99
C LYS A 232 7.17 -2.81 -24.83
N SER A 233 8.51 -2.79 -24.85
CA SER A 233 9.30 -3.78 -25.61
C SER A 233 9.17 -5.21 -25.05
N LEU A 234 8.73 -5.34 -23.79
CA LEU A 234 8.57 -6.62 -23.10
C LEU A 234 7.11 -7.09 -23.06
N GLU A 235 6.15 -6.19 -23.22
CA GLU A 235 4.73 -6.54 -23.24
C GLU A 235 4.35 -7.33 -24.51
N PRO A 236 3.31 -8.18 -24.46
CA PRO A 236 2.73 -8.81 -25.65
C PRO A 236 2.34 -7.75 -26.69
N ALA A 237 2.75 -7.96 -27.95
CA ALA A 237 2.51 -7.02 -29.03
C ALA A 237 1.01 -6.72 -29.24
N GLU A 238 0.15 -7.66 -28.90
CA GLU A 238 -1.31 -7.58 -28.98
C GLU A 238 -1.88 -6.43 -28.14
N LEU A 239 -1.23 -6.08 -27.00
CA LEU A 239 -1.64 -4.98 -26.13
C LEU A 239 -1.44 -3.61 -26.80
N HIS A 240 -0.56 -3.53 -27.80
CA HIS A 240 -0.19 -2.32 -28.51
C HIS A 240 -0.72 -2.32 -29.95
N ASP A 241 -1.46 -3.36 -30.34
CA ASP A 241 -2.08 -3.44 -31.66
C ASP A 241 -3.35 -2.60 -31.73
N ARG A 242 -3.37 -1.64 -32.68
CA ARG A 242 -4.47 -0.68 -32.81
C ARG A 242 -5.78 -1.34 -33.24
N GLU A 243 -5.73 -2.34 -34.11
CA GLU A 243 -6.94 -2.99 -34.60
C GLU A 243 -7.54 -3.92 -33.54
N ASN A 244 -6.70 -4.62 -32.77
CA ASN A 244 -7.14 -5.35 -31.60
C ASN A 244 -7.83 -4.44 -30.59
N LYS A 245 -7.19 -3.31 -30.26
CA LYS A 245 -7.76 -2.35 -29.31
C LYS A 245 -9.08 -1.77 -29.78
N LYS A 246 -9.20 -1.38 -31.07
CA LYS A 246 -10.48 -0.94 -31.65
C LYS A 246 -11.57 -2.00 -31.53
N PHE A 247 -11.20 -3.27 -31.72
CA PHE A 247 -12.16 -4.37 -31.57
C PHE A 247 -12.64 -4.51 -30.12
N GLU A 248 -11.74 -4.49 -29.15
CA GLU A 248 -12.05 -4.53 -27.72
C GLU A 248 -12.93 -3.36 -27.28
N LEU A 249 -12.64 -2.15 -27.80
CA LEU A 249 -13.32 -0.92 -27.44
C LEU A 249 -14.68 -0.73 -28.13
N LYS A 250 -15.14 -1.61 -29.04
CA LYS A 250 -16.48 -1.53 -29.66
C LYS A 250 -17.61 -1.39 -28.62
N LYS A 251 -17.46 -2.02 -27.47
CA LYS A 251 -18.43 -1.94 -26.36
C LYS A 251 -18.57 -0.53 -25.76
N TYR A 252 -17.55 0.34 -25.95
CA TYR A 252 -17.53 1.72 -25.48
C TYR A 252 -18.16 2.71 -26.48
N LYS A 253 -18.46 2.29 -27.71
CA LYS A 253 -19.13 3.10 -28.73
C LYS A 253 -18.47 4.48 -28.91
N LEU A 254 -17.14 4.47 -29.04
CA LEU A 254 -16.36 5.69 -29.24
C LEU A 254 -16.84 6.42 -30.51
N THR A 255 -16.87 7.75 -30.43
CA THR A 255 -17.17 8.57 -31.64
C THR A 255 -15.95 8.61 -32.57
N ASP A 256 -16.20 8.89 -33.87
CA ASP A 256 -15.11 8.98 -34.85
C ASP A 256 -14.14 10.11 -34.51
N GLU A 257 -14.63 11.22 -33.93
CA GLU A 257 -13.81 12.34 -33.48
C GLU A 257 -12.88 11.93 -32.33
N LEU A 258 -13.40 11.21 -31.35
CA LEU A 258 -12.57 10.71 -30.21
C LEU A 258 -11.51 9.72 -30.70
N VAL A 259 -11.88 8.79 -31.58
CA VAL A 259 -10.93 7.84 -32.18
C VAL A 259 -9.87 8.59 -33.00
N ALA A 260 -10.24 9.57 -33.82
CA ALA A 260 -9.30 10.38 -34.59
C ALA A 260 -8.32 11.14 -33.68
N PHE A 261 -8.81 11.73 -32.58
CA PHE A 261 -7.99 12.43 -31.61
C PHE A 261 -6.99 11.48 -30.95
N LEU A 262 -7.45 10.33 -30.37
CA LEU A 262 -6.60 9.38 -29.66
C LEU A 262 -5.63 8.60 -30.57
N THR A 263 -5.82 8.67 -31.89
CA THR A 263 -4.88 8.08 -32.87
C THR A 263 -3.98 9.12 -33.55
N GLY A 264 -4.15 10.40 -33.21
CA GLY A 264 -3.33 11.51 -33.69
C GLY A 264 -2.03 11.67 -32.87
N ASP A 265 -1.22 12.65 -33.30
CA ASP A 265 0.09 12.94 -32.70
C ASP A 265 0.01 14.01 -31.59
N LYS A 266 -1.10 14.73 -31.50
CA LYS A 266 -1.30 15.80 -30.50
C LYS A 266 -2.23 15.33 -29.39
N LEU A 267 -1.63 14.71 -28.37
CA LEU A 267 -2.36 14.16 -27.24
C LEU A 267 -2.30 15.04 -25.98
N ARG A 268 -1.66 16.21 -26.09
CA ARG A 268 -1.67 17.23 -25.03
C ARG A 268 -2.63 18.35 -25.42
N LEU A 269 -3.51 18.70 -24.50
CA LEU A 269 -4.40 19.85 -24.56
C LEU A 269 -3.90 20.89 -23.56
N GLU A 270 -3.40 22.01 -24.06
CA GLU A 270 -3.02 23.15 -23.22
C GLU A 270 -4.28 23.90 -22.81
N LEU A 271 -4.36 24.28 -21.53
CA LEU A 271 -5.47 25.03 -20.96
C LEU A 271 -5.11 26.52 -20.81
N ALA A 272 -6.12 27.38 -20.91
CA ALA A 272 -5.97 28.78 -20.56
C ALA A 272 -5.68 28.93 -19.05
N PRO A 273 -4.98 30.00 -18.63
CA PRO A 273 -4.77 30.29 -17.21
C PRO A 273 -6.09 30.28 -16.43
N ASN A 274 -6.12 29.60 -15.31
CA ASN A 274 -7.30 29.39 -14.48
C ASN A 274 -6.94 29.41 -12.98
N ASP A 275 -7.94 29.56 -12.13
CA ASP A 275 -7.75 29.70 -10.66
C ASP A 275 -7.28 28.40 -9.97
N TYR A 276 -7.28 27.29 -10.69
CA TYR A 276 -6.85 25.96 -10.20
C TYR A 276 -5.44 25.57 -10.68
N ASP A 277 -4.73 26.47 -11.37
CA ASP A 277 -3.39 26.23 -11.91
C ASP A 277 -3.27 24.96 -12.77
N ILE A 278 -4.34 24.57 -13.50
CA ILE A 278 -4.31 23.43 -14.44
C ILE A 278 -3.81 23.94 -15.78
N GLY A 279 -2.56 23.66 -16.12
CA GLY A 279 -1.95 24.14 -17.38
C GLY A 279 -2.19 23.23 -18.57
N TYR A 280 -2.39 21.91 -18.36
CA TYR A 280 -2.57 20.97 -19.48
C TYR A 280 -3.28 19.68 -19.04
N ILE A 281 -3.75 18.94 -20.06
CA ILE A 281 -4.23 17.55 -19.96
C ILE A 281 -3.45 16.72 -20.96
N ASP A 282 -2.78 15.66 -20.52
CA ASP A 282 -2.19 14.64 -21.36
C ASP A 282 -3.18 13.48 -21.55
N PHE A 283 -3.45 13.12 -22.80
CA PHE A 283 -4.30 11.98 -23.14
C PHE A 283 -3.46 10.75 -23.49
N PHE A 284 -3.98 9.59 -23.17
CA PHE A 284 -3.46 8.33 -23.70
C PHE A 284 -3.64 8.22 -25.21
N THR A 285 -2.77 7.45 -25.87
CA THR A 285 -3.09 6.95 -27.22
C THR A 285 -4.28 6.01 -27.14
N LEU A 286 -4.94 5.73 -28.26
CA LEU A 286 -6.06 4.78 -28.29
C LEU A 286 -5.69 3.42 -27.68
N THR A 287 -4.48 2.93 -27.97
CA THR A 287 -3.98 1.64 -27.46
C THR A 287 -3.73 1.64 -25.95
N ASP A 288 -3.43 2.80 -25.37
CA ASP A 288 -3.06 2.95 -23.97
C ASP A 288 -4.24 3.31 -23.07
N THR A 289 -5.42 3.61 -23.65
CA THR A 289 -6.65 3.84 -22.87
C THR A 289 -6.94 2.68 -21.93
N ILE A 290 -7.45 2.99 -20.74
CA ILE A 290 -7.60 2.03 -19.64
C ILE A 290 -9.08 1.77 -19.37
N GLU A 291 -9.47 0.50 -19.43
CA GLU A 291 -10.80 0.07 -19.01
C GLU A 291 -10.90 0.08 -17.48
N MET A 292 -11.83 0.85 -16.94
CA MET A 292 -12.01 0.97 -15.52
C MET A 292 -13.47 0.81 -15.09
N LYS A 293 -13.68 0.67 -13.79
CA LYS A 293 -15.01 0.51 -13.21
C LYS A 293 -15.16 1.42 -11.99
N VAL A 294 -16.12 2.34 -12.06
CA VAL A 294 -16.52 3.20 -10.96
C VAL A 294 -17.93 2.77 -10.50
N GLY A 295 -18.04 2.23 -9.31
CA GLY A 295 -19.27 1.63 -8.84
C GLY A 295 -19.76 0.51 -9.78
N ARG A 296 -20.93 0.72 -10.42
CA ARG A 296 -21.50 -0.20 -11.42
C ARG A 296 -21.25 0.23 -12.87
N GLN A 297 -20.58 1.36 -13.07
CA GLN A 297 -20.32 1.90 -14.40
C GLN A 297 -19.00 1.36 -14.95
N LYS A 298 -19.01 0.97 -16.22
CA LYS A 298 -17.80 0.63 -16.98
C LYS A 298 -17.42 1.87 -17.79
N LEU A 299 -16.28 2.42 -17.50
CA LEU A 299 -15.75 3.64 -18.09
C LEU A 299 -14.43 3.33 -18.81
N LEU A 300 -14.03 4.21 -19.72
CA LEU A 300 -12.73 4.13 -20.38
C LEU A 300 -11.93 5.39 -20.02
N ARG A 301 -10.83 5.24 -19.30
CA ARG A 301 -9.94 6.35 -18.95
C ARG A 301 -9.22 6.84 -20.19
N LEU A 302 -9.31 8.13 -20.44
CA LEU A 302 -8.74 8.84 -21.58
C LEU A 302 -7.47 9.61 -21.22
N SER A 303 -7.40 10.19 -20.01
CA SER A 303 -6.25 10.99 -19.57
C SER A 303 -5.13 10.12 -19.02
N ALA A 304 -3.90 10.45 -19.43
CA ALA A 304 -2.67 9.93 -18.82
C ALA A 304 -2.30 10.76 -17.60
N ASP A 305 -2.47 12.10 -17.67
CA ASP A 305 -2.15 13.04 -16.61
C ASP A 305 -3.00 14.31 -16.74
N ILE A 306 -3.29 14.95 -15.62
CA ILE A 306 -3.88 16.28 -15.52
C ILE A 306 -2.95 17.10 -14.61
N ASP A 307 -2.47 18.23 -15.12
CA ASP A 307 -1.50 19.08 -14.44
C ASP A 307 -1.99 19.46 -13.03
N ASN A 308 -1.13 19.27 -12.03
CA ASN A 308 -1.39 19.48 -10.59
C ASN A 308 -2.49 18.63 -9.96
N TYR A 309 -3.18 17.76 -10.72
CA TYR A 309 -4.32 16.97 -10.25
C TYR A 309 -4.19 15.49 -10.65
N SER A 310 -3.21 14.81 -10.10
CA SER A 310 -2.90 13.39 -10.39
C SER A 310 -4.07 12.43 -10.08
N ASP A 311 -4.97 12.82 -9.19
CA ASP A 311 -6.11 12.01 -8.77
C ASP A 311 -7.35 12.22 -9.65
N LEU A 312 -7.34 13.23 -10.53
CA LEU A 312 -8.40 13.43 -11.51
C LEU A 312 -8.16 12.60 -12.78
N GLN A 313 -9.20 11.98 -13.26
CA GLN A 313 -9.18 11.15 -14.45
C GLN A 313 -10.30 11.54 -15.41
N LEU A 314 -9.97 11.94 -16.64
CA LEU A 314 -10.96 12.05 -17.70
C LEU A 314 -11.33 10.67 -18.22
N VAL A 315 -12.61 10.41 -18.30
CA VAL A 315 -13.15 9.12 -18.71
C VAL A 315 -14.23 9.26 -19.76
N TRP A 316 -14.42 8.22 -20.55
CA TRP A 316 -15.51 8.11 -21.52
C TRP A 316 -16.63 7.23 -20.94
N ASN A 317 -17.86 7.76 -20.97
CA ASN A 317 -19.05 7.03 -20.55
C ASN A 317 -19.88 6.59 -21.76
N PRO A 318 -19.93 5.28 -22.10
CA PRO A 318 -20.64 4.81 -23.29
C PRO A 318 -22.17 4.86 -23.14
N LYS A 319 -22.71 4.96 -21.91
CA LYS A 319 -24.16 4.88 -21.66
C LYS A 319 -24.90 6.18 -21.97
N LYS A 320 -24.23 7.33 -21.83
CA LYS A 320 -24.83 8.65 -22.08
C LYS A 320 -24.46 9.23 -23.46
N LYS A 321 -24.70 8.47 -24.52
CA LYS A 321 -24.43 8.87 -25.93
C LYS A 321 -23.00 9.33 -26.18
N GLY A 322 -22.03 8.82 -25.43
CA GLY A 322 -20.63 9.22 -25.59
C GLY A 322 -20.34 10.56 -24.91
N THR A 323 -20.31 10.57 -23.59
CA THR A 323 -19.99 11.75 -22.78
C THR A 323 -18.60 11.59 -22.18
N VAL A 324 -17.84 12.67 -22.18
CA VAL A 324 -16.64 12.79 -21.33
C VAL A 324 -17.14 12.99 -19.89
N GLY A 325 -16.54 12.30 -18.95
CA GLY A 325 -16.75 12.50 -17.52
C GLY A 325 -15.43 12.76 -16.82
N CYS A 326 -15.50 13.19 -15.58
CA CYS A 326 -14.38 13.32 -14.68
C CYS A 326 -14.60 12.42 -13.45
N TYR A 327 -13.55 11.74 -13.04
CA TYR A 327 -13.53 10.90 -11.83
C TYR A 327 -12.39 11.33 -10.93
N ASP A 328 -12.71 11.65 -9.68
CA ASP A 328 -11.76 11.91 -8.61
C ASP A 328 -11.52 10.60 -7.85
N VAL A 329 -10.30 10.10 -7.92
CA VAL A 329 -9.91 8.83 -7.30
C VAL A 329 -9.82 8.94 -5.78
N GLU A 330 -9.38 10.11 -5.27
CA GLU A 330 -9.22 10.37 -3.83
C GLU A 330 -10.57 10.44 -3.14
N HIS A 331 -11.49 11.27 -3.66
CA HIS A 331 -12.82 11.47 -3.08
C HIS A 331 -13.85 10.44 -3.58
N GLN A 332 -13.50 9.62 -4.59
CA GLN A 332 -14.38 8.64 -5.25
C GLN A 332 -15.64 9.29 -5.84
N GLU A 333 -15.51 10.51 -6.34
CA GLU A 333 -16.57 11.29 -6.95
C GLU A 333 -16.51 11.19 -8.48
N TYR A 334 -17.67 11.15 -9.12
CA TYR A 334 -17.81 11.05 -10.56
C TYR A 334 -18.91 11.97 -11.06
N ALA A 335 -18.65 12.71 -12.14
CA ALA A 335 -19.68 13.43 -12.88
C ALA A 335 -19.48 13.30 -14.39
N ASP A 336 -20.60 13.24 -15.13
CA ASP A 336 -20.59 13.42 -16.58
C ASP A 336 -20.44 14.91 -16.91
N LEU A 337 -19.53 15.25 -17.82
CA LEU A 337 -19.25 16.64 -18.22
C LEU A 337 -20.08 17.03 -19.43
N CYS A 338 -19.62 16.66 -20.64
CA CYS A 338 -20.25 17.03 -21.92
C CYS A 338 -19.80 16.11 -23.06
N GLY A 339 -20.20 16.37 -24.29
CA GLY A 339 -19.69 15.70 -25.47
C GLY A 339 -18.20 15.99 -25.71
N PHE A 340 -17.49 15.08 -26.39
CA PHE A 340 -16.05 15.20 -26.57
C PHE A 340 -15.62 16.48 -27.32
N THR A 341 -16.31 16.83 -28.42
CA THR A 341 -16.02 18.04 -29.21
C THR A 341 -16.22 19.31 -28.39
N GLU A 342 -17.27 19.34 -27.58
CA GLU A 342 -17.57 20.45 -26.67
C GLU A 342 -16.53 20.55 -25.56
N PHE A 343 -16.11 19.41 -25.01
CA PHE A 343 -15.03 19.35 -23.99
C PHE A 343 -13.73 19.95 -24.56
N LEU A 344 -13.33 19.58 -25.79
CA LEU A 344 -12.12 20.12 -26.41
C LEU A 344 -12.17 21.63 -26.62
N ALA A 345 -13.38 22.21 -26.80
CA ALA A 345 -13.54 23.64 -26.99
C ALA A 345 -13.44 24.43 -25.67
N HIS A 346 -13.82 23.83 -24.52
CA HIS A 346 -13.92 24.52 -23.23
C HIS A 346 -13.49 23.63 -22.07
N PRO A 347 -12.30 23.01 -22.13
CA PRO A 347 -11.89 21.99 -21.14
C PRO A 347 -11.77 22.55 -19.71
N GLU A 348 -11.21 23.76 -19.54
CA GLU A 348 -11.09 24.45 -18.26
C GLU A 348 -12.44 24.68 -17.59
N THR A 349 -13.44 25.10 -18.38
CA THR A 349 -14.80 25.37 -17.86
C THR A 349 -15.41 24.14 -17.21
N TYR A 350 -15.26 22.98 -17.85
CA TYR A 350 -15.83 21.73 -17.34
C TYR A 350 -15.06 21.16 -16.17
N LEU A 351 -13.72 21.28 -16.17
CA LEU A 351 -12.90 20.85 -15.02
C LEU A 351 -13.17 21.72 -13.79
N ILE A 352 -13.26 23.06 -13.97
CA ILE A 352 -13.57 23.97 -12.87
C ILE A 352 -14.94 23.65 -12.26
N LYS A 353 -15.99 23.49 -13.08
CA LYS A 353 -17.32 23.11 -12.61
C LYS A 353 -17.33 21.78 -11.85
N PHE A 354 -16.51 20.81 -12.26
CA PHE A 354 -16.35 19.57 -11.52
C PHE A 354 -15.71 19.79 -10.16
N LEU A 355 -14.61 20.56 -10.10
CA LEU A 355 -13.90 20.88 -8.86
C LEU A 355 -14.73 21.72 -7.88
N GLU A 356 -15.62 22.57 -8.39
CA GLU A 356 -16.55 23.38 -7.58
C GLU A 356 -17.81 22.59 -7.16
N GLY A 357 -17.97 21.35 -7.62
CA GLY A 357 -19.13 20.52 -7.29
C GLY A 357 -20.42 20.95 -8.01
N GLU A 358 -20.33 21.81 -9.03
CA GLU A 358 -21.51 22.31 -9.76
C GLU A 358 -22.17 21.26 -10.68
N LEU A 359 -21.52 20.12 -10.90
CA LEU A 359 -21.95 19.04 -11.78
C LEU A 359 -22.47 17.80 -11.03
N GLN A 360 -22.57 17.87 -9.72
CA GLN A 360 -23.12 16.80 -8.88
C GLN A 360 -24.66 16.93 -8.86
N GLU A 361 -25.36 15.99 -9.53
CA GLU A 361 -26.80 15.74 -9.36
C GLU A 361 -27.04 14.42 -8.58
#